data_2aa70f17153394b6e95710b5e8c962dd
#
_entry.id   2aa70f17153394b6e95710b5e8c962dd
#
_cell.length_a   1.000
_cell.length_b   1.000
_cell.length_c   1.000
_cell.angle_alpha   90.00
_cell.angle_beta   90.00
_cell.angle_gamma   90.00
#
_symmetry.space_group_name_H-M   'P 1'
#
loop_
_entity.id
_entity.type
_entity.pdbx_description
1 polymer ?
#
loop_
_entity_poly.entity_id
_entity_poly.type
_entity_poly.pdbx_seq_one_letter_code
_entity_poly.pdbx_strand_id
1 'polypeptide(L)'
;MGSRRRAAGFLLAAVLAGAALPCHAVESDSDPQAAADPDYAAGKKAIEERNWSAAIKRFTSAAQRAPDSADIQNYLGFANRNAGNLPAAFRHYRRALDLDPRHRAAHEYIGEAYLMVKDLGKAEEHLAALDRICLLPCEEYADLKAKVTAYKQGAR
;
A
#
# COMPACT_ATOMS: atom_id res chain seq x y z
N MET A 1 23.01 80.30 -13.85
CA MET A 1 22.66 79.24 -14.81
C MET A 1 23.10 77.94 -14.21
N GLY A 2 22.24 77.20 -13.57
CA GLY A 2 22.60 76.04 -12.79
C GLY A 2 21.75 74.83 -13.26
N SER A 3 22.40 73.88 -13.88
CA SER A 3 21.79 72.63 -14.35
C SER A 3 21.72 71.62 -13.21
N ARG A 4 20.49 71.25 -12.78
CA ARG A 4 20.23 70.20 -11.81
C ARG A 4 20.16 68.89 -12.52
N ARG A 5 21.14 68.01 -12.35
CA ARG A 5 21.12 66.60 -12.79
C ARG A 5 20.28 65.80 -11.76
N ARG A 6 19.17 65.26 -12.20
CA ARG A 6 18.36 64.31 -11.44
C ARG A 6 18.97 62.92 -11.63
N ALA A 7 19.47 62.33 -10.54
CA ALA A 7 19.85 60.93 -10.51
C ALA A 7 18.62 60.04 -10.38
N ALA A 8 18.36 59.23 -11.36
CA ALA A 8 17.31 58.18 -11.31
C ALA A 8 17.89 56.94 -10.64
N GLY A 9 17.44 56.65 -9.43
CA GLY A 9 17.76 55.42 -8.72
C GLY A 9 16.97 54.26 -9.30
N PHE A 10 17.66 53.30 -9.89
CA PHE A 10 17.07 52.00 -10.25
C PHE A 10 17.00 51.13 -9.01
N LEU A 11 15.80 50.88 -8.52
CA LEU A 11 15.52 49.84 -7.51
C LEU A 11 15.47 48.51 -8.24
N LEU A 12 16.50 47.69 -8.01
CA LEU A 12 16.54 46.30 -8.45
C LEU A 12 15.64 45.49 -7.50
N ALA A 13 14.43 45.15 -7.92
CA ALA A 13 13.60 44.20 -7.19
C ALA A 13 14.11 42.80 -7.47
N ALA A 14 14.78 42.20 -6.48
CA ALA A 14 15.15 40.77 -6.52
C ALA A 14 13.90 39.93 -6.29
N VAL A 15 13.38 39.33 -7.36
CA VAL A 15 12.34 38.31 -7.29
C VAL A 15 12.99 37.03 -6.81
N LEU A 16 12.82 36.68 -5.53
CA LEU A 16 13.11 35.35 -4.99
C LEU A 16 12.06 34.37 -5.56
N ALA A 17 12.43 33.69 -6.64
CA ALA A 17 11.69 32.53 -7.11
C ALA A 17 11.89 31.41 -6.09
N GLY A 18 10.94 31.26 -5.16
CA GLY A 18 10.86 30.12 -4.28
C GLY A 18 10.57 28.87 -5.11
N ALA A 19 11.58 28.02 -5.31
CA ALA A 19 11.38 26.69 -5.85
C ALA A 19 10.58 25.89 -4.81
N ALA A 20 9.28 25.78 -5.02
CA ALA A 20 8.44 24.80 -4.33
C ALA A 20 8.94 23.43 -4.74
N LEU A 21 9.68 22.77 -3.85
CA LEU A 21 9.97 21.34 -3.99
C LEU A 21 8.62 20.62 -3.99
N PRO A 22 8.33 19.77 -4.99
CA PRO A 22 7.16 18.94 -4.91
C PRO A 22 7.32 18.06 -3.66
N CYS A 23 6.43 18.22 -2.68
CA CYS A 23 6.21 17.19 -1.67
C CYS A 23 5.75 15.97 -2.47
N HIS A 24 6.68 15.07 -2.76
CA HIS A 24 6.30 13.71 -3.08
C HIS A 24 5.65 13.20 -1.80
N ALA A 25 4.32 13.05 -1.84
CA ALA A 25 3.66 12.19 -0.89
C ALA A 25 4.46 10.90 -0.90
N VAL A 26 4.98 10.52 0.26
CA VAL A 26 5.60 9.22 0.46
C VAL A 26 4.45 8.25 0.23
N GLU A 27 4.35 7.80 -1.01
CA GLU A 27 3.54 6.67 -1.39
C GLU A 27 4.17 5.50 -0.64
N SER A 28 3.46 5.11 0.41
CA SER A 28 3.92 4.15 1.40
C SER A 28 4.27 2.82 0.76
N ASP A 29 5.45 2.34 1.12
CA ASP A 29 5.76 0.93 1.23
C ASP A 29 5.74 0.09 -0.04
N SER A 30 6.09 0.61 -1.22
CA SER A 30 6.43 -0.26 -2.33
C SER A 30 7.92 -0.57 -2.30
N ASP A 31 8.24 -1.87 -2.17
CA ASP A 31 9.58 -2.40 -2.33
C ASP A 31 10.12 -1.99 -3.72
N PRO A 32 11.20 -1.16 -3.80
CA PRO A 32 11.71 -0.69 -5.09
C PRO A 32 12.16 -1.84 -6.00
N GLN A 33 12.60 -2.96 -5.44
CA GLN A 33 13.01 -4.13 -6.21
C GLN A 33 11.78 -4.83 -6.81
N ALA A 34 10.69 -4.93 -6.06
CA ALA A 34 9.43 -5.45 -6.58
C ALA A 34 8.86 -4.52 -7.65
N ALA A 35 8.86 -3.21 -7.43
CA ALA A 35 8.33 -2.22 -8.37
C ALA A 35 9.02 -2.24 -9.73
N ALA A 36 10.32 -2.55 -9.78
CA ALA A 36 11.11 -2.66 -11.01
C ALA A 36 10.91 -4.00 -11.76
N ASP A 37 10.24 -5.00 -11.16
CA ASP A 37 10.07 -6.32 -11.75
C ASP A 37 8.92 -6.33 -12.76
N PRO A 38 9.14 -6.77 -14.03
CA PRO A 38 8.11 -6.77 -15.06
C PRO A 38 6.96 -7.75 -14.75
N ASP A 39 7.23 -8.87 -14.08
CA ASP A 39 6.18 -9.81 -13.68
C ASP A 39 5.35 -9.26 -12.51
N TYR A 40 5.94 -8.46 -11.63
CA TYR A 40 5.17 -7.74 -10.61
C TYR A 40 4.15 -6.78 -11.24
N ALA A 41 4.58 -5.97 -12.20
CA ALA A 41 3.70 -5.07 -12.94
C ALA A 41 2.62 -5.84 -13.72
N ALA A 42 3.00 -6.94 -14.40
CA ALA A 42 2.05 -7.80 -15.10
C ALA A 42 1.07 -8.52 -14.16
N GLY A 43 1.50 -8.86 -12.94
CA GLY A 43 0.66 -9.42 -11.90
C GLY A 43 -0.41 -8.43 -11.43
N LYS A 44 -0.03 -7.17 -11.19
CA LYS A 44 -0.98 -6.10 -10.84
C LYS A 44 -2.02 -5.88 -11.92
N LYS A 45 -1.59 -5.84 -13.19
CA LYS A 45 -2.52 -5.75 -14.32
C LYS A 45 -3.49 -6.93 -14.36
N ALA A 46 -3.01 -8.14 -14.12
CA ALA A 46 -3.88 -9.33 -14.05
C ALA A 46 -4.91 -9.26 -12.90
N ILE A 47 -4.56 -8.61 -11.78
CA ILE A 47 -5.51 -8.33 -10.68
C ILE A 47 -6.62 -7.39 -11.16
N GLU A 48 -6.28 -6.29 -11.86
CA GLU A 48 -7.26 -5.35 -12.41
C GLU A 48 -8.24 -6.05 -13.37
N GLU A 49 -7.71 -7.00 -14.16
CA GLU A 49 -8.50 -7.84 -15.06
C GLU A 49 -9.25 -8.99 -14.34
N ARG A 50 -9.10 -9.12 -13.02
CA ARG A 50 -9.62 -10.23 -12.20
C ARG A 50 -9.16 -11.61 -12.69
N ASN A 51 -8.04 -11.67 -13.37
CA ASN A 51 -7.42 -12.90 -13.83
C ASN A 51 -6.49 -13.45 -12.74
N TRP A 52 -7.10 -14.07 -11.72
CA TRP A 52 -6.38 -14.52 -10.52
C TRP A 52 -5.31 -15.58 -10.84
N SER A 53 -5.56 -16.46 -11.81
CA SER A 53 -4.59 -17.46 -12.24
C SER A 53 -3.35 -16.83 -12.88
N ALA A 54 -3.55 -15.83 -13.75
CA ALA A 54 -2.44 -15.10 -14.34
C ALA A 54 -1.69 -14.29 -13.27
N ALA A 55 -2.41 -13.64 -12.35
CA ALA A 55 -1.81 -12.90 -11.24
C ALA A 55 -0.91 -13.80 -10.38
N ILE A 56 -1.41 -14.96 -9.95
CA ILE A 56 -0.63 -15.92 -9.16
C ILE A 56 0.64 -16.35 -9.93
N LYS A 57 0.51 -16.68 -11.22
CA LYS A 57 1.66 -17.07 -12.05
C LYS A 57 2.72 -15.96 -12.11
N ARG A 58 2.31 -14.72 -12.36
CA ARG A 58 3.22 -13.58 -12.48
C ARG A 58 3.91 -13.25 -11.16
N PHE A 59 3.16 -13.15 -10.06
CA PHE A 59 3.76 -12.90 -8.76
C PHE A 59 4.64 -14.06 -8.28
N THR A 60 4.33 -15.32 -8.65
CA THR A 60 5.23 -16.45 -8.37
C THR A 60 6.57 -16.28 -9.08
N SER A 61 6.56 -15.85 -10.35
CA SER A 61 7.80 -15.58 -11.09
C SER A 61 8.58 -14.41 -10.47
N ALA A 62 7.89 -13.34 -10.05
CA ALA A 62 8.51 -12.22 -9.35
C ALA A 62 9.12 -12.66 -8.01
N ALA A 63 8.43 -13.50 -7.22
CA ALA A 63 8.90 -14.03 -5.95
C ALA A 63 10.16 -14.90 -6.07
N GLN A 64 10.40 -15.52 -7.22
CA GLN A 64 11.65 -16.26 -7.47
C GLN A 64 12.87 -15.34 -7.57
N ARG A 65 12.70 -14.10 -8.02
CA ARG A 65 13.74 -13.10 -8.15
C ARG A 65 13.89 -12.22 -6.91
N ALA A 66 12.78 -11.99 -6.20
CA ALA A 66 12.74 -11.21 -4.97
C ALA A 66 11.97 -11.97 -3.88
N PRO A 67 12.57 -13.03 -3.29
CA PRO A 67 11.88 -13.91 -2.34
C PRO A 67 11.53 -13.24 -1.01
N ASP A 68 12.24 -12.16 -0.69
CA ASP A 68 12.07 -11.40 0.56
C ASP A 68 11.28 -10.11 0.38
N SER A 69 10.58 -9.95 -0.73
CA SER A 69 9.65 -8.85 -0.94
C SER A 69 8.31 -9.11 -0.25
N ALA A 70 8.00 -8.30 0.77
CA ALA A 70 6.72 -8.37 1.47
C ALA A 70 5.54 -8.03 0.54
N ASP A 71 5.71 -7.07 -0.38
CA ASP A 71 4.70 -6.71 -1.37
C ASP A 71 4.32 -7.86 -2.28
N ILE A 72 5.32 -8.57 -2.83
CA ILE A 72 5.05 -9.72 -3.71
C ILE A 72 4.31 -10.80 -2.94
N GLN A 73 4.71 -11.07 -1.70
CA GLN A 73 4.02 -12.03 -0.86
C GLN A 73 2.59 -11.60 -0.54
N ASN A 74 2.38 -10.31 -0.25
CA ASN A 74 1.04 -9.76 -0.04
C ASN A 74 0.15 -9.93 -1.28
N TYR A 75 0.64 -9.62 -2.48
CA TYR A 75 -0.12 -9.79 -3.71
C TYR A 75 -0.38 -11.26 -4.07
N LEU A 76 0.54 -12.19 -3.75
CA LEU A 76 0.28 -13.63 -3.84
C LEU A 76 -0.86 -14.06 -2.90
N GLY A 77 -0.86 -13.51 -1.67
CA GLY A 77 -1.96 -13.70 -0.73
C GLY A 77 -3.29 -13.21 -1.29
N PHE A 78 -3.31 -11.99 -1.82
CA PHE A 78 -4.49 -11.36 -2.41
C PHE A 78 -5.05 -12.16 -3.59
N ALA A 79 -4.19 -12.54 -4.54
CA ALA A 79 -4.61 -13.31 -5.71
C ALA A 79 -5.14 -14.71 -5.34
N ASN A 80 -4.48 -15.41 -4.39
CA ASN A 80 -4.94 -16.70 -3.89
C ASN A 80 -6.27 -16.61 -3.15
N ARG A 81 -6.48 -15.57 -2.31
CA ARG A 81 -7.74 -15.33 -1.62
C ARG A 81 -8.89 -15.15 -2.61
N ASN A 82 -8.68 -14.33 -3.62
CA ASN A 82 -9.69 -14.06 -4.65
C ASN A 82 -9.94 -15.27 -5.59
N ALA A 83 -8.93 -16.14 -5.75
CA ALA A 83 -9.08 -17.44 -6.43
C ALA A 83 -9.77 -18.51 -5.55
N GLY A 84 -10.14 -18.21 -4.31
CA GLY A 84 -10.75 -19.14 -3.36
C GLY A 84 -9.76 -20.07 -2.64
N ASN A 85 -8.46 -19.92 -2.85
CA ASN A 85 -7.42 -20.71 -2.20
C ASN A 85 -6.97 -20.07 -0.89
N LEU A 86 -7.84 -20.08 0.12
CA LEU A 86 -7.57 -19.48 1.43
C LEU A 86 -6.34 -20.06 2.14
N PRO A 87 -6.06 -21.37 2.14
CA PRO A 87 -4.85 -21.89 2.77
C PRO A 87 -3.56 -21.30 2.18
N ALA A 88 -3.48 -21.12 0.86
CA ALA A 88 -2.35 -20.47 0.22
C ALA A 88 -2.30 -18.97 0.56
N ALA A 89 -3.45 -18.29 0.53
CA ALA A 89 -3.54 -16.88 0.89
C ALA A 89 -2.97 -16.61 2.28
N PHE A 90 -3.38 -17.38 3.29
CA PHE A 90 -2.86 -17.24 4.65
C PHE A 90 -1.34 -17.49 4.76
N ARG A 91 -0.78 -18.45 4.00
CA ARG A 91 0.67 -18.66 4.01
C ARG A 91 1.42 -17.43 3.48
N HIS A 92 0.94 -16.86 2.38
CA HIS A 92 1.57 -15.71 1.76
C HIS A 92 1.42 -14.44 2.59
N TYR A 93 0.25 -14.16 3.16
CA TYR A 93 0.07 -13.01 4.05
C TYR A 93 0.94 -13.10 5.31
N ARG A 94 1.03 -14.29 5.93
CA ARG A 94 1.94 -14.47 7.07
C ARG A 94 3.38 -14.22 6.66
N ARG A 95 3.81 -14.74 5.51
CA ARG A 95 5.16 -14.47 5.01
C ARG A 95 5.39 -12.98 4.76
N ALA A 96 4.42 -12.25 4.23
CA ALA A 96 4.51 -10.81 4.07
C ALA A 96 4.72 -10.11 5.43
N LEU A 97 3.96 -10.51 6.46
CA LEU A 97 4.07 -9.95 7.81
C LEU A 97 5.32 -10.41 8.58
N ASP A 98 5.88 -11.57 8.25
CA ASP A 98 7.19 -12.01 8.76
C ASP A 98 8.33 -11.15 8.18
N LEU A 99 8.20 -10.72 6.93
CA LEU A 99 9.16 -9.86 6.23
C LEU A 99 9.02 -8.39 6.65
N ASP A 100 7.80 -7.91 6.73
CA ASP A 100 7.46 -6.57 7.21
C ASP A 100 6.26 -6.62 8.17
N PRO A 101 6.54 -6.62 9.50
CA PRO A 101 5.48 -6.62 10.52
C PRO A 101 4.60 -5.36 10.53
N ARG A 102 4.93 -4.34 9.74
CA ARG A 102 4.16 -3.09 9.63
C ARG A 102 3.45 -2.95 8.29
N HIS A 103 3.47 -3.97 7.44
CA HIS A 103 2.87 -3.96 6.11
C HIS A 103 1.34 -3.81 6.21
N ARG A 104 0.86 -2.58 6.00
CA ARG A 104 -0.55 -2.21 6.21
C ARG A 104 -1.52 -3.03 5.37
N ALA A 105 -1.28 -3.12 4.06
CA ALA A 105 -2.15 -3.91 3.17
C ALA A 105 -2.18 -5.41 3.53
N ALA A 106 -1.08 -5.99 4.05
CA ALA A 106 -1.08 -7.37 4.49
C ALA A 106 -1.93 -7.57 5.75
N HIS A 107 -1.90 -6.62 6.70
CA HIS A 107 -2.80 -6.65 7.86
C HIS A 107 -4.26 -6.51 7.45
N GLU A 108 -4.59 -5.62 6.53
CA GLU A 108 -5.94 -5.48 6.00
C GLU A 108 -6.42 -6.78 5.37
N TYR A 109 -5.68 -7.30 4.40
CA TYR A 109 -6.12 -8.43 3.59
C TYR A 109 -6.17 -9.76 4.34
N ILE A 110 -5.25 -10.00 5.29
CA ILE A 110 -5.33 -11.18 6.15
C ILE A 110 -6.50 -11.05 7.13
N GLY A 111 -6.79 -9.85 7.63
CA GLY A 111 -7.96 -9.57 8.46
C GLY A 111 -9.26 -9.90 7.72
N GLU A 112 -9.38 -9.49 6.45
CA GLU A 112 -10.50 -9.86 5.60
C GLU A 112 -10.59 -11.39 5.38
N ALA A 113 -9.45 -12.05 5.14
CA ALA A 113 -9.42 -13.50 4.99
C ALA A 113 -9.92 -14.21 6.26
N TYR A 114 -9.61 -13.69 7.44
CA TYR A 114 -10.14 -14.22 8.71
C TYR A 114 -11.66 -14.04 8.83
N LEU A 115 -12.23 -12.93 8.37
CA LEU A 115 -13.69 -12.78 8.30
C LEU A 115 -14.33 -13.81 7.37
N MET A 116 -13.69 -14.16 6.24
CA MET A 116 -14.18 -15.21 5.33
C MET A 116 -14.25 -16.58 5.99
N VAL A 117 -13.32 -16.89 6.91
CA VAL A 117 -13.34 -18.15 7.69
C VAL A 117 -14.07 -18.01 9.04
N LYS A 118 -14.77 -16.92 9.25
CA LYS A 118 -15.57 -16.63 10.46
C LYS A 118 -14.75 -16.50 11.74
N ASP A 119 -13.47 -16.16 11.64
CA ASP A 119 -12.59 -15.88 12.78
C ASP A 119 -12.54 -14.37 13.03
N LEU A 120 -13.60 -13.85 13.66
CA LEU A 120 -13.70 -12.43 14.00
C LEU A 120 -12.57 -12.00 14.93
N GLY A 121 -12.18 -12.85 15.89
CA GLY A 121 -11.11 -12.50 16.85
C GLY A 121 -9.80 -12.19 16.16
N LYS A 122 -9.40 -13.02 15.17
CA LYS A 122 -8.19 -12.77 14.39
C LYS A 122 -8.31 -11.53 13.49
N ALA A 123 -9.46 -11.28 12.92
CA ALA A 123 -9.68 -10.06 12.13
C ALA A 123 -9.51 -8.80 13.01
N GLU A 124 -10.02 -8.82 14.25
CA GLU A 124 -9.88 -7.72 15.21
C GLU A 124 -8.42 -7.53 15.68
N GLU A 125 -7.64 -8.61 15.83
CA GLU A 125 -6.20 -8.51 16.12
C GLU A 125 -5.46 -7.72 15.04
N HIS A 126 -5.75 -7.99 13.76
CA HIS A 126 -5.16 -7.27 12.64
C HIS A 126 -5.66 -5.82 12.53
N LEU A 127 -6.93 -5.57 12.82
CA LEU A 127 -7.46 -4.20 12.91
C LEU A 127 -6.75 -3.41 14.02
N ALA A 128 -6.54 -4.00 15.19
CA ALA A 128 -5.79 -3.37 16.28
C ALA A 128 -4.29 -3.18 15.94
N ALA A 129 -3.71 -4.03 15.09
CA ALA A 129 -2.36 -3.81 14.58
C ALA A 129 -2.33 -2.56 13.67
N LEU A 130 -3.26 -2.42 12.75
CA LEU A 130 -3.38 -1.24 11.88
C LEU A 130 -3.57 0.05 12.69
N ASP A 131 -4.39 0.03 13.74
CA ASP A 131 -4.58 1.18 14.64
C ASP A 131 -3.27 1.67 15.25
N ARG A 132 -2.36 0.75 15.58
CA ARG A 132 -1.03 1.08 16.11
C ARG A 132 -0.02 1.50 15.04
N ILE A 133 -0.16 0.99 13.82
CA ILE A 133 0.73 1.28 12.69
C ILE A 133 0.43 2.65 12.08
N CYS A 134 -0.85 2.97 11.92
CA CYS A 134 -1.31 4.20 11.31
C CYS A 134 -1.32 5.35 12.34
N LEU A 135 -0.34 6.24 12.24
CA LEU A 135 -0.27 7.45 13.10
C LEU A 135 -1.42 8.44 12.83
N LEU A 136 -1.94 8.42 11.61
CA LEU A 136 -3.15 9.13 11.15
C LEU A 136 -4.08 8.08 10.54
N PRO A 137 -5.40 8.36 10.43
CA PRO A 137 -6.31 7.43 9.77
C PRO A 137 -5.78 7.05 8.39
N CYS A 138 -5.51 5.76 8.16
CA CYS A 138 -5.09 5.21 6.89
C CYS A 138 -6.24 4.43 6.26
N GLU A 139 -6.20 4.25 4.96
CA GLU A 139 -7.25 3.60 4.18
C GLU A 139 -7.44 2.15 4.64
N GLU A 140 -6.36 1.41 4.82
CA GLU A 140 -6.37 0.01 5.22
C GLU A 140 -7.06 -0.23 6.59
N TYR A 141 -6.83 0.69 7.54
CA TYR A 141 -7.55 0.66 8.82
C TYR A 141 -9.04 0.93 8.64
N ALA A 142 -9.39 1.97 7.86
CA ALA A 142 -10.78 2.33 7.64
C ALA A 142 -11.56 1.21 6.95
N ASP A 143 -10.96 0.58 5.94
CA ASP A 143 -11.56 -0.50 5.17
C ASP A 143 -11.78 -1.76 6.00
N LEU A 144 -10.75 -2.22 6.72
CA LEU A 144 -10.90 -3.39 7.59
C LEU A 144 -11.90 -3.11 8.72
N LYS A 145 -11.88 -1.91 9.31
CA LYS A 145 -12.85 -1.51 10.34
C LYS A 145 -14.29 -1.56 9.83
N ALA A 146 -14.53 -1.06 8.62
CA ALA A 146 -15.86 -1.13 8.00
C ALA A 146 -16.31 -2.58 7.81
N LYS A 147 -15.44 -3.46 7.33
CA LYS A 147 -15.74 -4.89 7.11
C LYS A 147 -16.00 -5.65 8.42
N VAL A 148 -15.18 -5.41 9.46
CA VAL A 148 -15.39 -5.96 10.81
C VAL A 148 -16.74 -5.49 11.39
N THR A 149 -17.06 -4.22 11.22
CA THR A 149 -18.33 -3.66 11.70
C THR A 149 -19.54 -4.29 10.99
N ALA A 150 -19.47 -4.39 9.67
CA ALA A 150 -20.53 -5.04 8.87
C ALA A 150 -20.70 -6.52 9.26
N TYR A 151 -19.60 -7.23 9.46
CA TYR A 151 -19.62 -8.63 9.91
C TYR A 151 -20.36 -8.79 11.25
N LYS A 152 -20.06 -7.95 12.24
CA LYS A 152 -20.74 -7.95 13.56
C LYS A 152 -22.25 -7.65 13.45
N GLN A 153 -22.64 -6.81 12.52
CA GLN A 153 -24.05 -6.49 12.28
C GLN A 153 -24.80 -7.64 11.60
N GLY A 154 -24.15 -8.34 10.67
CA GLY A 154 -24.72 -9.49 9.97
C GLY A 154 -24.73 -10.79 10.79
N ALA A 155 -23.95 -10.86 11.87
CA ALA A 155 -23.89 -12.03 12.76
C ALA A 155 -24.95 -12.02 13.90
N ARG A 156 -25.81 -10.99 13.92
CA ARG A 156 -26.95 -10.89 14.86
C ARG A 156 -28.22 -11.44 14.24
#